data_0ecf9856878b05418221e39b6ddb55e2
#
_entry.id   0ecf9856878b05418221e39b6ddb55e2
#
_cell.length_a   1.000
_cell.length_b   1.000
_cell.length_c   1.000
_cell.angle_alpha   90.00
_cell.angle_beta   90.00
_cell.angle_gamma   90.00
#
_symmetry.space_group_name_H-M   'P 1'
#
loop_
_entity.id
_entity.type
_entity.pdbx_description
1 polymer ?
#
loop_
_entity_poly.entity_id
_entity_poly.type
_entity_poly.pdbx_seq_one_letter_code
_entity_poly.pdbx_strand_id
1 'polypeptide(L)'
;MSFPKQLQLEEYFKCPIWYADEPKFVKKLNKASDKYIKDSQKRLKPDIDKRNKKFGDKGDMGHVFHSTSLIGDPKFKELQDYVGATSYNLLGEMGFDLTNFQVFTTELWVQEFSKKGGGHHTLHTHWNGHISGFYFLKASDRTSLPVFEDPRPGNIMNLLPEKDKSKITYASSQINYKVQPGRMMFFPSYMPHQYVVDMGYEPFRFIHWNCQAIPKGVLNVVQEK
;
A
#
# COMPACT_ATOMS: atom_id res chain seq x y z
N MET A 1 -10.05 -9.29 46.86
CA MET A 1 -9.04 -10.06 46.12
C MET A 1 -7.79 -9.19 46.02
N SER A 2 -6.64 -9.67 46.48
CA SER A 2 -5.37 -8.95 46.33
C SER A 2 -4.80 -9.28 44.95
N PHE A 3 -4.61 -8.26 44.09
CA PHE A 3 -3.90 -8.42 42.84
C PHE A 3 -2.41 -8.65 43.10
N PRO A 4 -1.68 -9.38 42.23
CA PRO A 4 -0.25 -9.47 42.32
C PRO A 4 0.35 -8.05 42.27
N LYS A 5 1.35 -7.77 43.11
CA LYS A 5 1.91 -6.42 43.26
C LYS A 5 2.59 -5.90 41.99
N GLN A 6 3.00 -6.80 41.09
CA GLN A 6 3.70 -6.44 39.86
C GLN A 6 3.49 -7.54 38.79
N LEU A 7 2.91 -7.17 37.66
CA LEU A 7 2.88 -8.00 36.46
C LEU A 7 4.01 -7.55 35.52
N GLN A 8 4.73 -8.49 34.94
CA GLN A 8 5.69 -8.21 33.88
C GLN A 8 4.96 -8.30 32.54
N LEU A 9 5.16 -7.30 31.65
CA LEU A 9 4.62 -7.28 30.30
C LEU A 9 5.66 -7.84 29.34
N GLU A 10 5.28 -8.84 28.57
CA GLU A 10 6.04 -9.33 27.42
C GLU A 10 5.17 -9.19 26.17
N GLU A 11 5.76 -8.74 25.07
CA GLU A 11 5.04 -8.50 23.81
C GLU A 11 5.62 -9.40 22.71
N TYR A 12 4.75 -10.20 22.10
CA TYR A 12 5.09 -11.13 21.03
C TYR A 12 4.27 -10.86 19.78
N PHE A 13 4.76 -11.34 18.61
CA PHE A 13 4.04 -11.29 17.33
C PHE A 13 3.67 -9.87 16.89
N LYS A 14 4.63 -8.95 16.97
CA LYS A 14 4.46 -7.56 16.54
C LYS A 14 4.16 -7.48 15.04
N CYS A 15 3.22 -6.65 14.67
CA CYS A 15 2.87 -6.35 13.28
C CYS A 15 3.39 -4.96 12.91
N PRO A 16 4.60 -4.83 12.36
CA PRO A 16 5.22 -3.54 12.13
C PRO A 16 4.66 -2.86 10.88
N ILE A 17 4.59 -1.52 10.92
CA ILE A 17 4.41 -0.66 9.75
C ILE A 17 5.48 0.42 9.85
N TRP A 18 6.27 0.58 8.80
CA TRP A 18 7.30 1.62 8.74
C TRP A 18 6.88 2.73 7.79
N TYR A 19 7.28 3.95 8.05
CA TYR A 19 7.12 5.05 7.12
C TYR A 19 8.31 6.01 7.16
N ALA A 20 8.55 6.67 6.03
CA ALA A 20 9.52 7.74 5.90
C ALA A 20 8.98 8.81 4.94
N ASP A 21 9.44 10.03 5.10
CA ASP A 21 9.12 11.13 4.19
C ASP A 21 10.32 11.37 3.26
N GLU A 22 10.17 10.99 1.98
CA GLU A 22 11.17 11.06 0.91
C GLU A 22 10.66 11.91 -0.26
N PRO A 23 10.56 13.23 -0.11
CA PRO A 23 9.93 14.10 -1.12
C PRO A 23 10.71 14.22 -2.44
N LYS A 24 11.98 13.76 -2.46
CA LYS A 24 12.87 13.89 -3.64
C LYS A 24 12.31 13.24 -4.91
N PHE A 25 11.52 12.16 -4.77
CA PHE A 25 10.95 11.44 -5.92
C PHE A 25 9.65 12.05 -6.46
N VAL A 26 8.92 12.87 -5.67
CA VAL A 26 7.55 13.32 -5.98
C VAL A 26 7.45 13.95 -7.37
N LYS A 27 8.23 15.00 -7.63
CA LYS A 27 8.15 15.76 -8.89
C LYS A 27 8.46 14.89 -10.10
N LYS A 28 9.54 14.10 -10.02
CA LYS A 28 10.00 13.21 -11.10
C LYS A 28 8.98 12.13 -11.40
N LEU A 29 8.50 11.43 -10.34
CA LEU A 29 7.59 10.29 -10.50
C LEU A 29 6.17 10.72 -10.84
N ASN A 30 5.67 11.86 -10.36
CA ASN A 30 4.40 12.42 -10.84
C ASN A 30 4.42 12.64 -12.35
N LYS A 31 5.47 13.30 -12.87
CA LYS A 31 5.63 13.53 -14.32
C LYS A 31 5.75 12.21 -15.09
N ALA A 32 6.53 11.25 -14.57
CA ALA A 32 6.71 9.95 -15.22
C ALA A 32 5.41 9.15 -15.28
N SER A 33 4.58 9.23 -14.22
CA SER A 33 3.33 8.48 -14.12
C SER A 33 2.17 9.04 -14.94
N ASP A 34 2.23 10.30 -15.40
CA ASP A 34 1.10 10.93 -16.12
C ASP A 34 0.67 10.15 -17.38
N LYS A 35 1.63 9.60 -18.16
CA LYS A 35 1.31 8.79 -19.33
C LYS A 35 0.53 7.53 -18.95
N TYR A 36 0.92 6.86 -17.88
CA TYR A 36 0.30 5.61 -17.42
C TYR A 36 -1.13 5.83 -16.92
N ILE A 37 -1.37 6.95 -16.23
CA ILE A 37 -2.72 7.32 -15.79
C ILE A 37 -3.59 7.66 -16.99
N LYS A 38 -3.08 8.45 -17.97
CA LYS A 38 -3.81 8.75 -19.21
C LYS A 38 -4.14 7.50 -20.01
N ASP A 39 -3.22 6.55 -20.10
CA ASP A 39 -3.43 5.27 -20.79
C ASP A 39 -4.51 4.44 -20.08
N SER A 40 -4.50 4.42 -18.75
CA SER A 40 -5.55 3.76 -17.96
C SER A 40 -6.92 4.43 -18.15
N GLN A 41 -6.98 5.77 -18.14
CA GLN A 41 -8.20 6.53 -18.41
C GLN A 41 -8.75 6.21 -19.80
N LYS A 42 -7.88 6.18 -20.81
CA LYS A 42 -8.28 5.83 -22.19
C LYS A 42 -8.79 4.41 -22.28
N ARG A 43 -8.13 3.45 -21.62
CA ARG A 43 -8.54 2.04 -21.60
C ARG A 43 -9.92 1.85 -20.95
N LEU A 44 -10.21 2.55 -19.86
CA LEU A 44 -11.47 2.43 -19.11
C LEU A 44 -12.61 3.27 -19.69
N LYS A 45 -12.32 4.18 -20.61
CA LYS A 45 -13.34 5.09 -21.18
C LYS A 45 -14.54 4.37 -21.78
N PRO A 46 -14.42 3.28 -22.58
CA PRO A 46 -15.58 2.58 -23.12
C PRO A 46 -16.53 2.04 -22.05
N ASP A 47 -15.98 1.52 -20.93
CA ASP A 47 -16.79 0.98 -19.84
C ASP A 47 -17.48 2.10 -19.05
N ILE A 48 -16.78 3.23 -18.85
CA ILE A 48 -17.34 4.43 -18.24
C ILE A 48 -18.50 4.96 -19.10
N ASP A 49 -18.30 5.09 -20.41
CA ASP A 49 -19.32 5.59 -21.34
C ASP A 49 -20.55 4.65 -21.37
N LYS A 50 -20.33 3.33 -21.40
CA LYS A 50 -21.39 2.31 -21.34
C LYS A 50 -22.21 2.41 -20.06
N ARG A 51 -21.54 2.56 -18.90
CA ARG A 51 -22.19 2.75 -17.61
C ARG A 51 -23.02 4.04 -17.60
N ASN A 52 -22.43 5.16 -18.05
CA ASN A 52 -23.08 6.45 -18.04
C ASN A 52 -24.30 6.49 -18.97
N LYS A 53 -24.23 5.80 -20.10
CA LYS A 53 -25.41 5.64 -21.00
C LYS A 53 -26.54 4.89 -20.30
N LYS A 54 -26.23 3.90 -19.46
CA LYS A 54 -27.26 3.06 -18.79
C LYS A 54 -27.86 3.74 -17.55
N PHE A 55 -27.03 4.44 -16.74
CA PHE A 55 -27.43 4.90 -15.41
C PHE A 55 -27.37 6.43 -15.24
N GLY A 56 -27.21 7.18 -16.32
CA GLY A 56 -27.02 8.62 -16.32
C GLY A 56 -25.54 9.01 -16.19
N ASP A 57 -25.21 10.19 -16.67
CA ASP A 57 -23.83 10.69 -16.68
C ASP A 57 -23.34 10.99 -15.25
N LYS A 58 -22.36 10.24 -14.82
CA LYS A 58 -21.62 10.38 -13.57
C LYS A 58 -20.12 10.67 -13.81
N GLY A 59 -19.76 10.94 -15.08
CA GLY A 59 -18.35 11.04 -15.47
C GLY A 59 -17.61 9.75 -15.15
N ASP A 60 -16.46 9.86 -14.53
CA ASP A 60 -15.60 8.73 -14.10
C ASP A 60 -15.78 8.36 -12.61
N MET A 61 -16.83 8.81 -11.94
CA MET A 61 -17.10 8.52 -10.53
C MET A 61 -16.97 7.03 -10.21
N GLY A 62 -16.29 6.71 -9.11
CA GLY A 62 -16.07 5.34 -8.63
C GLY A 62 -14.92 4.61 -9.32
N HIS A 63 -14.29 5.20 -10.33
CA HIS A 63 -13.18 4.53 -11.01
C HIS A 63 -11.84 4.79 -10.34
N VAL A 64 -10.98 3.76 -10.46
CA VAL A 64 -9.58 3.79 -10.07
C VAL A 64 -8.75 3.56 -11.34
N PHE A 65 -7.91 4.51 -11.70
CA PHE A 65 -7.07 4.46 -12.89
C PHE A 65 -5.74 3.78 -12.55
N HIS A 66 -5.73 2.47 -12.66
CA HIS A 66 -4.58 1.61 -12.37
C HIS A 66 -3.72 1.42 -13.62
N SER A 67 -2.42 1.64 -13.50
CA SER A 67 -1.47 1.46 -14.60
C SER A 67 -1.19 -0.02 -14.92
N THR A 68 -0.54 -0.26 -16.04
CA THR A 68 0.25 -1.47 -16.27
C THR A 68 1.51 -1.44 -15.40
N SER A 69 2.29 -2.54 -15.37
CA SER A 69 3.54 -2.62 -14.61
C SER A 69 4.50 -1.48 -15.00
N LEU A 70 5.16 -0.93 -13.99
CA LEU A 70 6.24 0.07 -14.14
C LEU A 70 7.63 -0.58 -14.04
N ILE A 71 7.69 -1.88 -13.75
CA ILE A 71 8.95 -2.65 -13.72
C ILE A 71 9.59 -2.59 -15.11
N GLY A 72 10.88 -2.25 -15.16
CA GLY A 72 11.64 -2.10 -16.40
C GLY A 72 11.57 -0.72 -17.05
N ASP A 73 10.68 0.21 -16.60
CA ASP A 73 10.79 1.60 -17.05
C ASP A 73 11.92 2.33 -16.28
N PRO A 74 12.97 2.81 -16.98
CA PRO A 74 14.12 3.47 -16.35
C PRO A 74 13.76 4.68 -15.47
N LYS A 75 12.61 5.31 -15.72
CA LYS A 75 12.13 6.44 -14.92
C LYS A 75 11.77 6.07 -13.49
N PHE A 76 11.45 4.82 -13.25
CA PHE A 76 11.09 4.28 -11.93
C PHE A 76 12.19 3.44 -11.29
N LYS A 77 13.30 3.21 -12.01
CA LYS A 77 14.41 2.36 -11.53
C LYS A 77 14.95 2.80 -10.17
N GLU A 78 15.18 4.09 -9.98
CA GLU A 78 15.72 4.62 -8.71
C GLU A 78 14.76 4.32 -7.52
N LEU A 79 13.44 4.44 -7.74
CA LEU A 79 12.45 4.04 -6.72
C LEU A 79 12.48 2.53 -6.52
N GLN A 80 12.51 1.75 -7.59
CA GLN A 80 12.53 0.29 -7.52
C GLN A 80 13.76 -0.22 -6.75
N ASP A 81 14.95 0.33 -7.03
CA ASP A 81 16.18 -0.02 -6.31
C ASP A 81 16.07 0.35 -4.82
N TYR A 82 15.53 1.54 -4.53
CA TYR A 82 15.33 2.02 -3.15
C TYR A 82 14.38 1.11 -2.35
N VAL A 83 13.21 0.79 -2.90
CA VAL A 83 12.24 -0.05 -2.20
C VAL A 83 12.72 -1.49 -2.05
N GLY A 84 13.45 -2.02 -3.03
CA GLY A 84 14.06 -3.35 -2.96
C GLY A 84 15.12 -3.45 -1.84
N ALA A 85 16.05 -2.49 -1.79
CA ALA A 85 17.09 -2.44 -0.77
C ALA A 85 16.48 -2.23 0.63
N THR A 86 15.51 -1.33 0.75
CA THR A 86 14.79 -1.10 2.02
C THR A 86 14.07 -2.36 2.47
N SER A 87 13.34 -3.03 1.58
CA SER A 87 12.63 -4.27 1.91
C SER A 87 13.57 -5.38 2.37
N TYR A 88 14.77 -5.49 1.77
CA TYR A 88 15.80 -6.41 2.24
C TYR A 88 16.20 -6.12 3.70
N ASN A 89 16.48 -4.86 4.02
CA ASN A 89 16.86 -4.45 5.37
C ASN A 89 15.73 -4.70 6.39
N LEU A 90 14.48 -4.36 6.03
CA LEU A 90 13.32 -4.57 6.90
C LEU A 90 13.08 -6.05 7.20
N LEU A 91 13.25 -6.94 6.22
CA LEU A 91 13.19 -8.38 6.46
C LEU A 91 14.29 -8.84 7.44
N GLY A 92 15.49 -8.29 7.32
CA GLY A 92 16.58 -8.53 8.29
C GLY A 92 16.22 -8.06 9.71
N GLU A 93 15.64 -6.86 9.85
CA GLU A 93 15.14 -6.32 11.13
C GLU A 93 14.03 -7.19 11.73
N MET A 94 13.20 -7.82 10.90
CA MET A 94 12.18 -8.78 11.33
C MET A 94 12.77 -10.12 11.80
N GLY A 95 14.08 -10.32 11.65
CA GLY A 95 14.80 -11.52 12.10
C GLY A 95 14.94 -12.63 11.05
N PHE A 96 14.63 -12.36 9.78
CA PHE A 96 14.83 -13.35 8.72
C PHE A 96 16.31 -13.45 8.29
N ASP A 97 16.80 -14.67 8.15
CA ASP A 97 18.12 -14.93 7.54
C ASP A 97 18.02 -14.84 6.02
N LEU A 98 18.64 -13.80 5.46
CA LEU A 98 18.64 -13.52 4.02
C LEU A 98 19.97 -13.87 3.34
N THR A 99 20.86 -14.60 4.02
CA THR A 99 22.21 -14.95 3.49
C THR A 99 22.14 -15.56 2.09
N ASN A 100 21.19 -16.45 1.85
CA ASN A 100 20.98 -17.15 0.58
C ASN A 100 19.81 -16.61 -0.24
N PHE A 101 19.31 -15.41 0.07
CA PHE A 101 18.16 -14.79 -0.60
C PHE A 101 18.55 -13.46 -1.26
N GLN A 102 17.77 -13.09 -2.23
CA GLN A 102 17.76 -11.76 -2.85
C GLN A 102 16.33 -11.26 -2.91
N VAL A 103 16.15 -9.95 -2.81
CA VAL A 103 14.82 -9.33 -2.82
C VAL A 103 14.54 -8.73 -4.18
N PHE A 104 13.40 -9.04 -4.75
CA PHE A 104 12.90 -8.51 -6.03
C PHE A 104 11.60 -7.76 -5.82
N THR A 105 11.42 -6.73 -6.61
CA THR A 105 10.12 -6.10 -6.80
C THR A 105 9.29 -6.97 -7.75
N THR A 106 8.23 -7.57 -7.24
CA THR A 106 7.32 -8.43 -8.02
C THR A 106 6.18 -7.65 -8.64
N GLU A 107 5.79 -6.54 -8.02
CA GLU A 107 4.81 -5.59 -8.53
C GLU A 107 5.28 -4.17 -8.33
N LEU A 108 5.03 -3.34 -9.31
CA LEU A 108 5.22 -1.89 -9.23
C LEU A 108 4.22 -1.25 -10.18
N TRP A 109 3.30 -0.46 -9.66
CA TRP A 109 2.29 0.23 -10.45
C TRP A 109 1.86 1.55 -9.78
N VAL A 110 1.29 2.45 -10.58
CA VAL A 110 0.73 3.71 -10.12
C VAL A 110 -0.77 3.72 -10.34
N GLN A 111 -1.49 4.34 -9.43
CA GLN A 111 -2.91 4.61 -9.63
C GLN A 111 -3.30 6.03 -9.22
N GLU A 112 -4.39 6.49 -9.81
CA GLU A 112 -5.07 7.73 -9.44
C GLU A 112 -6.55 7.46 -9.30
N PHE A 113 -7.17 7.99 -8.23
CA PHE A 113 -8.61 7.89 -8.04
C PHE A 113 -9.33 8.92 -8.89
N SER A 114 -10.57 8.61 -9.24
CA SER A 114 -11.46 9.53 -9.97
C SER A 114 -11.60 10.85 -9.22
N LYS A 115 -11.48 11.96 -9.95
CA LYS A 115 -11.74 13.31 -9.42
C LYS A 115 -13.23 13.57 -9.14
N LYS A 116 -14.10 12.66 -9.52
CA LYS A 116 -15.54 12.69 -9.20
C LYS A 116 -15.86 11.94 -7.92
N GLY A 117 -14.84 11.42 -7.23
CA GLY A 117 -14.98 10.64 -6.01
C GLY A 117 -15.41 9.20 -6.24
N GLY A 118 -15.59 8.48 -5.14
CA GLY A 118 -16.02 7.08 -5.13
C GLY A 118 -14.91 6.06 -5.34
N GLY A 119 -13.66 6.48 -5.64
CA GLY A 119 -12.51 5.59 -5.71
C GLY A 119 -12.21 5.00 -4.34
N HIS A 120 -11.94 3.71 -4.28
CA HIS A 120 -11.58 3.00 -3.04
C HIS A 120 -10.89 1.68 -3.37
N HIS A 121 -10.32 1.04 -2.35
CA HIS A 121 -9.92 -0.37 -2.38
C HIS A 121 -10.59 -1.10 -1.24
N THR A 122 -11.15 -2.26 -1.53
CA THR A 122 -11.68 -3.15 -0.50
C THR A 122 -10.56 -3.77 0.31
N LEU A 123 -10.89 -4.26 1.50
CA LEU A 123 -9.96 -4.96 2.38
C LEU A 123 -9.34 -6.16 1.66
N HIS A 124 -8.01 -6.24 1.66
CA HIS A 124 -7.23 -7.32 1.03
C HIS A 124 -5.83 -7.45 1.65
N THR A 125 -5.14 -8.51 1.27
CA THR A 125 -3.72 -8.77 1.55
C THR A 125 -2.99 -9.08 0.24
N HIS A 126 -1.65 -9.10 0.27
CA HIS A 126 -0.84 -9.51 -0.88
C HIS A 126 -0.17 -10.85 -0.61
N TRP A 127 -0.53 -11.87 -1.39
CA TRP A 127 0.01 -13.23 -1.25
C TRP A 127 1.34 -13.45 -1.99
N ASN A 128 1.70 -12.54 -2.90
CA ASN A 128 2.86 -12.65 -3.80
C ASN A 128 4.05 -11.77 -3.37
N GLY A 129 4.13 -11.42 -2.10
CA GLY A 129 5.19 -10.60 -1.54
C GLY A 129 5.47 -10.92 -0.07
N HIS A 130 6.58 -10.39 0.43
CA HIS A 130 6.91 -10.37 1.84
C HIS A 130 6.76 -8.98 2.44
N ILE A 131 7.16 -7.95 1.67
CA ILE A 131 7.00 -6.53 2.02
C ILE A 131 6.23 -5.85 0.90
N SER A 132 5.16 -5.18 1.27
CA SER A 132 4.37 -4.29 0.41
C SER A 132 4.55 -2.85 0.82
N GLY A 133 4.17 -1.92 -0.04
CA GLY A 133 4.25 -0.52 0.34
C GLY A 133 3.58 0.45 -0.62
N PHE A 134 3.53 1.71 -0.17
CA PHE A 134 2.94 2.83 -0.88
C PHE A 134 3.89 4.01 -0.92
N TYR A 135 3.88 4.75 -2.01
CA TYR A 135 4.52 6.05 -2.13
C TYR A 135 3.53 7.08 -2.66
N PHE A 136 3.17 8.06 -1.83
CA PHE A 136 2.13 9.03 -2.17
C PHE A 136 2.71 10.15 -3.03
N LEU A 137 2.11 10.36 -4.21
CA LEU A 137 2.50 11.39 -5.17
C LEU A 137 1.60 12.62 -5.11
N LYS A 138 0.30 12.39 -4.91
CA LYS A 138 -0.73 13.42 -4.68
C LYS A 138 -1.61 12.93 -3.56
N ALA A 139 -1.62 13.62 -2.45
CA ALA A 139 -2.39 13.28 -1.27
C ALA A 139 -2.52 14.49 -0.37
N SER A 140 -3.57 14.55 0.43
CA SER A 140 -3.82 15.56 1.46
C SER A 140 -4.69 14.98 2.57
N ASP A 141 -5.03 15.78 3.56
CA ASP A 141 -6.01 15.45 4.62
C ASP A 141 -7.45 15.36 4.10
N ARG A 142 -7.70 15.73 2.84
CA ARG A 142 -9.01 15.67 2.15
C ARG A 142 -9.12 14.53 1.16
N THR A 143 -8.08 13.74 0.99
CA THR A 143 -8.08 12.57 0.10
C THR A 143 -8.33 11.27 0.88
N SER A 144 -8.50 10.17 0.15
CA SER A 144 -8.50 8.83 0.74
C SER A 144 -7.20 8.56 1.50
N LEU A 145 -7.23 7.60 2.39
CA LEU A 145 -6.10 7.17 3.21
C LEU A 145 -6.11 5.64 3.39
N PRO A 146 -4.95 5.03 3.67
CA PRO A 146 -4.87 3.61 3.98
C PRO A 146 -5.34 3.36 5.41
N VAL A 147 -6.17 2.31 5.55
CA VAL A 147 -6.59 1.75 6.83
C VAL A 147 -6.05 0.33 6.89
N PHE A 148 -5.34 0.00 7.95
CA PHE A 148 -4.84 -1.34 8.24
C PHE A 148 -5.68 -1.97 9.33
N GLU A 149 -5.95 -3.27 9.19
CA GLU A 149 -6.65 -4.05 10.20
C GLU A 149 -5.68 -4.98 10.93
N ASP A 150 -5.99 -5.28 12.18
CA ASP A 150 -5.25 -6.27 12.95
C ASP A 150 -5.32 -7.64 12.23
N PRO A 151 -4.20 -8.22 11.81
CA PRO A 151 -4.19 -9.48 11.07
C PRO A 151 -4.55 -10.71 11.94
N ARG A 152 -4.70 -10.53 13.25
CA ARG A 152 -5.01 -11.63 14.17
C ARG A 152 -6.52 -11.88 14.19
N PRO A 153 -7.00 -13.04 13.69
CA PRO A 153 -8.45 -13.31 13.58
C PRO A 153 -9.22 -13.19 14.90
N GLY A 154 -8.56 -13.55 16.02
CA GLY A 154 -9.17 -13.50 17.34
C GLY A 154 -9.48 -12.08 17.84
N ASN A 155 -8.81 -11.06 17.33
CA ASN A 155 -9.05 -9.68 17.73
C ASN A 155 -10.40 -9.16 17.22
N ILE A 156 -10.84 -9.62 16.05
CA ILE A 156 -12.13 -9.26 15.46
C ILE A 156 -13.30 -9.78 16.32
N MET A 157 -13.07 -10.84 17.08
CA MET A 157 -14.10 -11.44 17.98
C MET A 157 -14.21 -10.72 19.33
N ASN A 158 -13.32 -9.78 19.61
CA ASN A 158 -13.34 -9.02 20.85
C ASN A 158 -14.35 -7.87 20.73
N LEU A 159 -15.50 -8.03 21.36
CA LEU A 159 -16.59 -7.05 21.30
C LEU A 159 -16.50 -5.96 22.39
N LEU A 160 -15.38 -5.87 23.10
CA LEU A 160 -15.20 -4.82 24.11
C LEU A 160 -14.94 -3.48 23.41
N PRO A 161 -15.62 -2.40 23.86
CA PRO A 161 -15.41 -1.07 23.28
C PRO A 161 -14.04 -0.51 23.69
N GLU A 162 -13.39 0.17 22.76
CA GLU A 162 -12.17 0.95 23.06
C GLU A 162 -12.49 2.05 24.08
N LYS A 163 -11.62 2.18 25.08
CA LYS A 163 -11.74 3.25 26.09
C LYS A 163 -11.50 4.64 25.51
N ASP A 164 -10.58 4.73 24.56
CA ASP A 164 -10.16 6.00 23.94
C ASP A 164 -9.80 5.74 22.48
N LYS A 165 -10.70 6.06 21.57
CA LYS A 165 -10.52 5.89 20.11
C LYS A 165 -9.52 6.89 19.48
N SER A 166 -9.06 7.89 20.24
CA SER A 166 -8.04 8.83 19.76
C SER A 166 -6.62 8.27 19.86
N LYS A 167 -6.44 7.14 20.52
CA LYS A 167 -5.15 6.49 20.76
C LYS A 167 -5.14 5.07 20.21
N ILE A 168 -4.02 4.68 19.61
CA ILE A 168 -3.78 3.29 19.24
C ILE A 168 -3.39 2.52 20.50
N THR A 169 -4.12 1.47 20.81
CA THR A 169 -3.93 0.60 21.98
C THR A 169 -4.09 -0.86 21.58
N TYR A 170 -3.95 -1.79 22.51
CA TYR A 170 -4.23 -3.22 22.28
C TYR A 170 -5.72 -3.52 21.94
N ALA A 171 -6.61 -2.57 22.22
CA ALA A 171 -8.02 -2.68 21.88
C ALA A 171 -8.34 -2.19 20.46
N SER A 172 -7.38 -1.54 19.79
CA SER A 172 -7.60 -0.99 18.45
C SER A 172 -7.54 -2.12 17.42
N SER A 173 -8.64 -2.31 16.69
CA SER A 173 -8.74 -3.30 15.61
C SER A 173 -8.33 -2.74 14.26
N GLN A 174 -8.34 -1.42 14.12
CA GLN A 174 -7.97 -0.70 12.89
C GLN A 174 -7.10 0.50 13.21
N ILE A 175 -6.17 0.79 12.30
CA ILE A 175 -5.36 2.00 12.34
C ILE A 175 -5.35 2.67 10.96
N ASN A 176 -5.33 3.99 10.94
CA ASN A 176 -5.20 4.76 9.72
C ASN A 176 -3.96 5.66 9.78
N TYR A 177 -3.44 6.00 8.61
CA TYR A 177 -2.27 6.85 8.51
C TYR A 177 -2.59 8.10 7.71
N LYS A 178 -2.15 9.26 8.23
CA LYS A 178 -2.15 10.50 7.45
C LYS A 178 -1.24 10.35 6.24
N VAL A 179 -1.77 10.72 5.09
CA VAL A 179 -1.06 10.71 3.81
C VAL A 179 -0.60 12.11 3.44
N GLN A 180 0.55 12.18 2.79
CA GLN A 180 1.09 13.42 2.21
C GLN A 180 2.01 13.08 1.04
N PRO A 181 2.18 13.98 0.07
CA PRO A 181 3.14 13.77 -1.01
C PRO A 181 4.55 13.54 -0.46
N GLY A 182 5.21 12.49 -0.93
CA GLY A 182 6.54 12.08 -0.48
C GLY A 182 6.56 11.10 0.67
N ARG A 183 5.43 10.83 1.32
CA ARG A 183 5.38 9.76 2.33
C ARG A 183 5.46 8.41 1.68
N MET A 184 6.35 7.59 2.22
CA MET A 184 6.58 6.21 1.84
C MET A 184 6.23 5.31 3.01
N MET A 185 5.50 4.23 2.77
CA MET A 185 5.10 3.27 3.79
C MET A 185 5.51 1.88 3.37
N PHE A 186 5.96 1.08 4.34
CA PHE A 186 6.28 -0.34 4.18
C PHE A 186 5.54 -1.14 5.24
N PHE A 187 5.08 -2.32 4.86
CA PHE A 187 4.38 -3.23 5.76
C PHE A 187 4.51 -4.67 5.27
N PRO A 188 4.43 -5.68 6.16
CA PRO A 188 4.37 -7.07 5.74
C PRO A 188 3.18 -7.32 4.83
N SER A 189 3.39 -8.04 3.74
CA SER A 189 2.38 -8.26 2.70
C SER A 189 1.10 -8.96 3.21
N TYR A 190 1.18 -9.65 4.34
CA TYR A 190 0.04 -10.29 5.00
C TYR A 190 -0.87 -9.31 5.76
N MET A 191 -0.44 -8.05 5.97
CA MET A 191 -1.23 -7.04 6.68
C MET A 191 -2.49 -6.69 5.90
N PRO A 192 -3.70 -6.96 6.44
CA PRO A 192 -4.93 -6.59 5.77
C PRO A 192 -5.06 -5.06 5.73
N HIS A 193 -5.38 -4.54 4.55
CA HIS A 193 -5.53 -3.10 4.38
C HIS A 193 -6.55 -2.76 3.30
N GLN A 194 -7.04 -1.54 3.38
CA GLN A 194 -7.99 -0.96 2.45
C GLN A 194 -7.73 0.52 2.25
N TYR A 195 -8.32 1.10 1.23
CA TYR A 195 -8.44 2.54 1.07
C TYR A 195 -9.89 2.95 1.23
N VAL A 196 -10.15 3.90 2.14
CA VAL A 196 -11.49 4.45 2.32
C VAL A 196 -11.98 5.14 1.05
N VAL A 197 -13.31 5.27 0.92
CA VAL A 197 -13.90 5.93 -0.24
C VAL A 197 -13.39 7.38 -0.34
N ASP A 198 -12.77 7.71 -1.46
CA ASP A 198 -12.32 9.06 -1.78
C ASP A 198 -13.50 9.94 -2.18
N MET A 199 -13.58 11.13 -1.64
CA MET A 199 -14.67 12.06 -1.91
C MET A 199 -14.47 12.92 -3.17
N GLY A 200 -13.29 12.83 -3.81
CA GLY A 200 -12.97 13.57 -5.02
C GLY A 200 -12.71 15.06 -4.80
N TYR A 201 -12.43 15.48 -3.55
CA TYR A 201 -12.13 16.88 -3.27
C TYR A 201 -10.79 17.33 -3.84
N GLU A 202 -9.81 16.42 -3.81
CA GLU A 202 -8.44 16.67 -4.26
C GLU A 202 -7.88 15.45 -4.98
N PRO A 203 -6.87 15.59 -5.87
CA PRO A 203 -6.29 14.46 -6.57
C PRO A 203 -5.59 13.51 -5.59
N PHE A 204 -5.89 12.21 -5.70
CA PHE A 204 -5.24 11.16 -4.94
C PHE A 204 -4.50 10.21 -5.88
N ARG A 205 -3.16 10.19 -5.80
CA ARG A 205 -2.29 9.33 -6.60
C ARG A 205 -1.18 8.75 -5.76
N PHE A 206 -0.94 7.46 -5.90
CA PHE A 206 0.20 6.80 -5.28
C PHE A 206 0.78 5.69 -6.16
N ILE A 207 2.03 5.31 -5.87
CA ILE A 207 2.69 4.12 -6.40
C ILE A 207 2.60 3.04 -5.33
N HIS A 208 2.32 1.81 -5.75
CA HIS A 208 2.35 0.61 -4.93
C HIS A 208 3.44 -0.33 -5.42
N TRP A 209 4.00 -1.10 -4.49
CA TRP A 209 4.91 -2.20 -4.81
C TRP A 209 4.70 -3.40 -3.91
N ASN A 210 5.09 -4.57 -4.43
CA ASN A 210 5.35 -5.77 -3.66
C ASN A 210 6.79 -6.21 -3.87
N CYS A 211 7.48 -6.59 -2.80
CA CYS A 211 8.82 -7.15 -2.81
C CYS A 211 8.81 -8.55 -2.23
N GLN A 212 9.50 -9.47 -2.89
CA GLN A 212 9.62 -10.87 -2.48
C GLN A 212 11.09 -11.27 -2.34
N ALA A 213 11.43 -11.91 -1.24
CA ALA A 213 12.71 -12.59 -1.07
C ALA A 213 12.64 -13.98 -1.73
N ILE A 214 13.55 -14.28 -2.63
CA ILE A 214 13.67 -15.58 -3.31
C ILE A 214 15.11 -16.08 -3.21
N PRO A 215 15.34 -17.41 -3.21
CA PRO A 215 16.69 -17.97 -3.17
C PRO A 215 17.55 -17.45 -4.32
N LYS A 216 18.82 -17.16 -4.03
CA LYS A 216 19.81 -16.80 -5.05
C LYS A 216 19.94 -17.93 -6.08
N GLY A 217 20.06 -17.57 -7.35
CA GLY A 217 20.19 -18.54 -8.45
C GLY A 217 18.89 -18.99 -9.09
N VAL A 218 17.73 -18.84 -8.45
CA VAL A 218 16.43 -19.24 -9.03
C VAL A 218 16.12 -18.47 -10.31
N LEU A 219 16.49 -17.19 -10.42
CA LEU A 219 16.23 -16.40 -11.63
C LEU A 219 17.15 -16.77 -12.81
N ASN A 220 18.32 -17.34 -12.55
CA ASN A 220 19.23 -17.75 -13.64
C ASN A 220 18.63 -18.92 -14.45
N VAL A 221 17.80 -19.76 -13.81
CA VAL A 221 17.14 -20.90 -14.46
C VAL A 221 15.99 -20.48 -15.38
N VAL A 222 15.40 -19.31 -15.14
CA VAL A 222 14.25 -18.79 -15.94
C VAL A 222 14.72 -18.02 -17.18
N GLN A 223 15.96 -17.51 -17.18
CA GLN A 223 16.51 -16.78 -18.33
C GLN A 223 17.16 -17.68 -19.38
N GLU A 224 17.39 -18.96 -19.06
CA GLU A 224 17.99 -19.94 -19.99
C GLU A 224 16.96 -20.80 -20.75
N LYS A 225 15.67 -20.48 -20.68
CA LYS A 225 14.57 -21.09 -21.44
C LYS A 225 13.87 -20.04 -22.30
#